data_98eed57862863a0982f55e0f62d9a460
#
_entry.id   98eed57862863a0982f55e0f62d9a460
#
_cell.length_a   1.000
_cell.length_b   1.000
_cell.length_c   1.000
_cell.angle_alpha   90.00
_cell.angle_beta   90.00
_cell.angle_gamma   90.00
#
_symmetry.space_group_name_H-M   'P 1'
#
loop_
_entity.id
_entity.type
_entity.pdbx_description
1 polymer ?
#
loop_
_entity_poly.entity_id
_entity_poly.type
_entity_poly.pdbx_seq_one_letter_code
_entity_poly.pdbx_strand_id
1 'polypeptide(L)'
;TLYHGNYSKYKDEKSLRLEQHRATYLNQQKQIKDTERFIERFRYKNTKAAQVQSRVKMLNKMEKIEPPSEYNHAMNMRFPQPSRLPQNVASCCNVTKNYGDIEVFKDMSLTVERGQKIGLVGHNGAGKSTLLKMLAGVEDVTGGAVRIGVNVDRAYYAQHQLEILDPGETVFESIRKANQEWSETEIRTYLGSFLFTGDEIEKHVKVLSGGEKARVSLAQMLVNPAHLLLLDEPTNHLDIVSRNVVEKSLDQFTGSIVCISHDRHFLNNVTNLICEVGGGDIRMFEGNYEYYEWKKSKRPSEEINERKPKLPSKNKLDYQERKRTHNRLAWIKKRFNTIEKEMEKERSTIQDPIHVDEYEILQKAMENLTDFENEYIELMEEQDALQAKDVL
;
A
#
# COMPACT_ATOMS: atom_id res chain seq x y z
N THR A 1 -22.34 12.26 14.26
CA THR A 1 -21.49 12.19 15.47
C THR A 1 -20.37 13.22 15.33
N LEU A 2 -20.14 14.03 16.34
CA LEU A 2 -19.07 15.02 16.39
C LEU A 2 -17.82 14.36 17.01
N TYR A 3 -16.65 14.56 16.40
CA TYR A 3 -15.37 14.06 16.91
C TYR A 3 -14.48 15.24 17.29
N HIS A 4 -13.86 15.18 18.47
CA HIS A 4 -12.96 16.23 18.96
C HIS A 4 -11.51 15.80 18.74
N GLY A 5 -10.80 16.48 17.84
CA GLY A 5 -9.37 16.23 17.59
C GLY A 5 -8.97 16.42 16.14
N ASN A 6 -7.73 16.00 15.83
CA ASN A 6 -7.22 16.01 14.47
C ASN A 6 -7.73 14.77 13.67
N TYR A 7 -7.47 14.76 12.38
CA TYR A 7 -7.93 13.70 11.48
C TYR A 7 -7.42 12.30 11.86
N SER A 8 -6.18 12.17 12.35
CA SER A 8 -5.63 10.90 12.80
C SER A 8 -6.44 10.33 13.96
N LYS A 9 -6.73 11.15 14.97
CA LYS A 9 -7.57 10.75 16.11
C LYS A 9 -8.99 10.38 15.70
N TYR A 10 -9.57 11.10 14.74
CA TYR A 10 -10.88 10.74 14.15
C TYR A 10 -10.84 9.36 13.51
N LYS A 11 -9.77 9.04 12.73
CA LYS A 11 -9.61 7.75 12.05
C LYS A 11 -9.53 6.61 13.08
N ASP A 12 -8.73 6.78 14.11
CA ASP A 12 -8.53 5.78 15.18
C ASP A 12 -9.85 5.56 15.96
N GLU A 13 -10.52 6.64 16.34
CA GLU A 13 -11.78 6.56 17.08
C GLU A 13 -12.92 5.97 16.24
N LYS A 14 -12.95 6.28 14.93
CA LYS A 14 -13.91 5.71 13.99
C LYS A 14 -13.67 4.22 13.79
N SER A 15 -12.42 3.77 13.64
CA SER A 15 -12.09 2.35 13.51
C SER A 15 -12.47 1.57 14.77
N LEU A 16 -12.14 2.09 15.94
CA LEU A 16 -12.50 1.48 17.21
C LEU A 16 -14.03 1.33 17.38
N ARG A 17 -14.80 2.37 17.05
CA ARG A 17 -16.26 2.31 17.10
C ARG A 17 -16.86 1.30 16.12
N LEU A 18 -16.29 1.19 14.90
CA LEU A 18 -16.71 0.21 13.92
C LEU A 18 -16.45 -1.22 14.41
N GLU A 19 -15.28 -1.46 15.01
CA GLU A 19 -14.97 -2.76 15.60
C GLU A 19 -15.92 -3.11 16.75
N GLN A 20 -16.19 -2.18 17.65
CA GLN A 20 -17.14 -2.35 18.74
C GLN A 20 -18.56 -2.62 18.20
N HIS A 21 -19.01 -1.87 17.20
CA HIS A 21 -20.32 -2.07 16.58
C HIS A 21 -20.42 -3.43 15.89
N ARG A 22 -19.35 -3.86 15.20
CA ARG A 22 -19.26 -5.19 14.56
C ARG A 22 -19.30 -6.31 15.59
N ALA A 23 -18.54 -6.18 16.67
CA ALA A 23 -18.56 -7.17 17.77
C ALA A 23 -19.95 -7.28 18.40
N THR A 24 -20.60 -6.15 18.66
CA THR A 24 -21.97 -6.09 19.22
C THR A 24 -22.99 -6.73 18.28
N TYR A 25 -22.91 -6.42 16.97
CA TYR A 25 -23.76 -7.02 15.96
C TYR A 25 -23.57 -8.55 15.87
N LEU A 26 -22.33 -9.03 15.80
CA LEU A 26 -22.04 -10.47 15.74
C LEU A 26 -22.51 -11.23 17.00
N ASN A 27 -22.32 -10.64 18.18
CA ASN A 27 -22.82 -11.21 19.43
C ASN A 27 -24.35 -11.30 19.44
N GLN A 28 -25.05 -10.25 18.96
CA GLN A 28 -26.50 -10.29 18.84
C GLN A 28 -26.96 -11.35 17.83
N GLN A 29 -26.31 -11.46 16.67
CA GLN A 29 -26.64 -12.48 15.66
C GLN A 29 -26.46 -13.90 16.22
N LYS A 30 -25.38 -14.15 16.97
CA LYS A 30 -25.14 -15.41 17.65
C LYS A 30 -26.28 -15.70 18.65
N GLN A 31 -26.66 -14.73 19.48
CA GLN A 31 -27.73 -14.89 20.44
C GLN A 31 -29.08 -15.16 19.77
N ILE A 32 -29.40 -14.48 18.66
CA ILE A 32 -30.60 -14.72 17.86
C ILE A 32 -30.60 -16.15 17.35
N LYS A 33 -29.52 -16.60 16.70
CA LYS A 33 -29.35 -17.94 16.12
C LYS A 33 -29.49 -19.05 17.18
N ASP A 34 -28.88 -18.88 18.33
CA ASP A 34 -28.97 -19.85 19.44
C ASP A 34 -30.38 -19.93 20.02
N THR A 35 -31.05 -18.79 20.11
CA THR A 35 -32.45 -18.72 20.56
C THR A 35 -33.40 -19.36 19.55
N GLU A 36 -33.22 -19.11 18.25
CA GLU A 36 -34.00 -19.75 17.18
C GLU A 36 -33.81 -21.27 17.17
N ARG A 37 -32.54 -21.75 17.28
CA ARG A 37 -32.26 -23.20 17.41
C ARG A 37 -32.95 -23.82 18.61
N PHE A 38 -32.97 -23.13 19.76
CA PHE A 38 -33.68 -23.60 20.91
C PHE A 38 -35.19 -23.70 20.65
N ILE A 39 -35.78 -22.65 20.04
CA ILE A 39 -37.22 -22.64 19.70
C ILE A 39 -37.53 -23.79 18.75
N GLU A 40 -36.74 -23.97 17.69
CA GLU A 40 -36.95 -25.03 16.70
C GLU A 40 -36.88 -26.44 17.33
N ARG A 41 -35.85 -26.70 18.16
CA ARG A 41 -35.61 -27.97 18.82
C ARG A 41 -36.72 -28.35 19.79
N PHE A 42 -37.32 -27.38 20.46
CA PHE A 42 -38.29 -27.63 21.54
C PHE A 42 -39.74 -27.25 21.19
N ARG A 43 -40.01 -26.78 19.98
CA ARG A 43 -41.32 -26.31 19.51
C ARG A 43 -42.44 -27.31 19.71
N TYR A 44 -42.15 -28.59 19.55
CA TYR A 44 -43.17 -29.67 19.63
C TYR A 44 -43.23 -30.35 21.02
N LYS A 45 -42.45 -29.91 22.01
CA LYS A 45 -42.44 -30.53 23.34
C LYS A 45 -43.32 -29.72 24.28
N ASN A 46 -44.49 -30.32 24.67
CA ASN A 46 -45.46 -29.67 25.57
C ASN A 46 -44.85 -29.23 26.90
N THR A 47 -43.91 -29.97 27.48
CA THR A 47 -43.22 -29.64 28.73
C THR A 47 -42.34 -28.41 28.64
N LYS A 48 -42.01 -27.91 27.42
CA LYS A 48 -41.15 -26.74 27.17
C LYS A 48 -41.91 -25.56 26.54
N ALA A 49 -43.23 -25.69 26.33
CA ALA A 49 -44.06 -24.72 25.63
C ALA A 49 -43.96 -23.27 26.23
N ALA A 50 -44.01 -23.16 27.56
CA ALA A 50 -43.88 -21.86 28.23
C ALA A 50 -42.49 -21.21 28.01
N GLN A 51 -41.41 -22.02 28.01
CA GLN A 51 -40.06 -21.53 27.76
C GLN A 51 -39.86 -21.10 26.30
N VAL A 52 -40.45 -21.86 25.35
CA VAL A 52 -40.42 -21.51 23.92
C VAL A 52 -41.15 -20.18 23.68
N GLN A 53 -42.38 -20.04 24.25
CA GLN A 53 -43.15 -18.78 24.12
C GLN A 53 -42.40 -17.57 24.72
N SER A 54 -41.76 -17.74 25.88
CA SER A 54 -40.95 -16.70 26.50
C SER A 54 -39.80 -16.26 25.58
N ARG A 55 -39.10 -17.21 24.96
CA ARG A 55 -37.98 -16.89 24.04
C ARG A 55 -38.46 -16.25 22.73
N VAL A 56 -39.60 -16.67 22.19
CA VAL A 56 -40.22 -15.99 21.03
C VAL A 56 -40.59 -14.56 21.38
N LYS A 57 -41.19 -14.31 22.56
CA LYS A 57 -41.48 -12.94 23.00
C LYS A 57 -40.22 -12.11 23.18
N MET A 58 -39.13 -12.70 23.68
CA MET A 58 -37.82 -12.03 23.81
C MET A 58 -37.26 -11.64 22.45
N LEU A 59 -37.24 -12.54 21.46
CA LEU A 59 -36.80 -12.23 20.09
C LEU A 59 -37.61 -11.12 19.43
N ASN A 60 -38.95 -11.13 19.61
CA ASN A 60 -39.83 -10.13 19.04
C ASN A 60 -39.68 -8.72 19.68
N LYS A 61 -39.18 -8.67 20.93
CA LYS A 61 -38.90 -7.39 21.64
C LYS A 61 -37.47 -6.91 21.44
N MET A 62 -36.60 -7.72 20.87
CA MET A 62 -35.20 -7.36 20.71
C MET A 62 -35.06 -6.32 19.59
N GLU A 63 -34.55 -5.14 19.91
CA GLU A 63 -34.12 -4.17 18.90
C GLU A 63 -32.97 -4.76 18.10
N LYS A 64 -33.19 -4.96 16.81
CA LYS A 64 -32.16 -5.50 15.91
C LYS A 64 -31.14 -4.40 15.62
N ILE A 65 -29.91 -4.70 15.95
CA ILE A 65 -28.79 -3.82 15.58
C ILE A 65 -28.63 -3.93 14.07
N GLU A 66 -28.61 -2.80 13.39
CA GLU A 66 -28.32 -2.75 11.96
C GLU A 66 -26.93 -3.29 11.70
N PRO A 67 -26.71 -4.05 10.61
CA PRO A 67 -25.37 -4.47 10.24
C PRO A 67 -24.50 -3.21 10.13
N PRO A 68 -23.27 -3.25 10.66
CA PRO A 68 -22.36 -2.13 10.49
C PRO A 68 -22.33 -1.80 9.01
N SER A 69 -22.66 -0.55 8.66
CA SER A 69 -22.52 -0.08 7.30
C SER A 69 -21.05 -0.24 6.96
N GLU A 70 -20.74 -1.31 6.26
CA GLU A 70 -19.43 -1.52 5.66
C GLU A 70 -19.22 -0.46 4.58
N TYR A 71 -18.93 0.77 5.00
CA TYR A 71 -18.19 1.72 4.18
C TYR A 71 -16.73 1.25 3.98
N ASN A 72 -16.41 0.11 4.54
CA ASN A 72 -15.31 -0.74 4.15
C ASN A 72 -15.82 -1.82 3.20
N HIS A 73 -16.21 -1.45 2.00
CA HIS A 73 -15.72 -2.27 0.92
C HIS A 73 -14.19 -2.24 1.12
N ALA A 74 -13.66 -3.26 1.80
CA ALA A 74 -12.27 -3.63 1.63
C ALA A 74 -12.17 -4.02 0.15
N MET A 75 -12.09 -3.01 -0.70
CA MET A 75 -11.89 -3.17 -2.10
C MET A 75 -10.50 -3.75 -2.24
N ASN A 76 -10.46 -5.05 -2.45
CA ASN A 76 -9.31 -5.71 -3.05
C ASN A 76 -9.25 -5.20 -4.48
N MET A 77 -8.69 -4.00 -4.64
CA MET A 77 -8.42 -3.43 -5.94
C MET A 77 -7.37 -4.31 -6.59
N ARG A 78 -7.83 -5.17 -7.47
CA ARG A 78 -6.97 -6.01 -8.29
C ARG A 78 -6.83 -5.35 -9.64
N PHE A 79 -5.77 -4.57 -9.81
CA PHE A 79 -5.36 -4.19 -11.15
C PHE A 79 -4.28 -5.13 -11.68
N PRO A 80 -4.11 -5.23 -13.01
CA PRO A 80 -3.16 -6.12 -13.63
C PRO A 80 -1.74 -5.90 -13.09
N GLN A 81 -1.11 -6.97 -12.67
CA GLN A 81 0.27 -6.95 -12.17
C GLN A 81 1.24 -7.33 -13.30
N PRO A 82 2.43 -6.71 -13.38
CA PRO A 82 3.42 -7.07 -14.39
C PRO A 82 3.95 -8.48 -14.17
N SER A 83 4.18 -9.21 -15.27
CA SER A 83 4.56 -10.64 -15.21
C SER A 83 6.02 -10.88 -14.80
N ARG A 84 6.98 -10.30 -15.49
CA ARG A 84 8.43 -10.42 -15.20
C ARG A 84 9.09 -9.06 -15.27
N LEU A 85 9.77 -8.68 -14.20
CA LEU A 85 10.50 -7.43 -14.10
C LEU A 85 12.01 -7.67 -14.26
N PRO A 86 12.70 -6.95 -15.16
CA PRO A 86 14.16 -6.93 -15.17
C PRO A 86 14.70 -6.31 -13.89
N GLN A 87 15.97 -6.60 -13.53
CA GLN A 87 16.62 -6.01 -12.35
C GLN A 87 16.64 -4.49 -12.44
N ASN A 88 17.10 -3.94 -13.57
CA ASN A 88 17.10 -2.52 -13.83
C ASN A 88 15.87 -2.16 -14.69
N VAL A 89 14.96 -1.43 -14.12
CA VAL A 89 13.69 -1.02 -14.74
C VAL A 89 13.89 0.27 -15.56
N ALA A 90 14.61 1.24 -15.00
CA ALA A 90 14.97 2.48 -15.69
C ALA A 90 16.30 3.01 -15.16
N SER A 91 17.05 3.73 -15.98
CA SER A 91 18.29 4.40 -15.56
C SER A 91 18.52 5.72 -16.29
N CYS A 92 18.93 6.72 -15.54
CA CYS A 92 19.48 7.98 -16.03
C CYS A 92 21.02 7.90 -15.88
N CYS A 93 21.75 8.08 -16.98
CA CYS A 93 23.21 8.01 -17.00
C CYS A 93 23.77 9.38 -17.37
N ASN A 94 24.39 10.08 -16.41
CA ASN A 94 25.00 11.41 -16.59
C ASN A 94 24.09 12.40 -17.30
N VAL A 95 22.83 12.46 -16.85
CA VAL A 95 21.80 13.27 -17.51
C VAL A 95 21.99 14.74 -17.18
N THR A 96 22.06 15.53 -18.24
CA THR A 96 21.99 17.00 -18.18
C THR A 96 20.70 17.46 -18.85
N LYS A 97 19.98 18.36 -18.19
CA LYS A 97 18.75 18.95 -18.73
C LYS A 97 18.72 20.44 -18.54
N ASN A 98 18.60 21.16 -19.65
CA ASN A 98 18.50 22.62 -19.69
C ASN A 98 17.19 23.04 -20.35
N TYR A 99 16.64 24.14 -19.88
CA TYR A 99 15.57 24.90 -20.54
C TYR A 99 16.10 26.29 -20.84
N GLY A 100 16.59 26.49 -22.06
CA GLY A 100 17.35 27.71 -22.41
C GLY A 100 18.57 27.83 -21.50
N ASP A 101 18.66 28.95 -20.77
CA ASP A 101 19.78 29.25 -19.86
C ASP A 101 19.62 28.60 -18.46
N ILE A 102 18.48 27.95 -18.20
CA ILE A 102 18.21 27.34 -16.88
C ILE A 102 18.68 25.89 -16.90
N GLU A 103 19.75 25.60 -16.14
CA GLU A 103 20.23 24.24 -15.89
C GLU A 103 19.39 23.58 -14.76
N VAL A 104 18.62 22.55 -15.11
CA VAL A 104 17.77 21.83 -14.15
C VAL A 104 18.53 20.65 -13.55
N PHE A 105 19.27 19.91 -14.36
CA PHE A 105 20.13 18.79 -13.95
C PHE A 105 21.49 18.89 -14.63
N LYS A 106 22.53 18.50 -13.87
CA LYS A 106 23.90 18.44 -14.33
C LYS A 106 24.53 17.12 -13.93
N ASP A 107 24.89 16.29 -14.93
CA ASP A 107 25.57 14.99 -14.73
C ASP A 107 24.82 14.05 -13.74
N MET A 108 23.50 14.18 -13.65
CA MET A 108 22.66 13.42 -12.73
C MET A 108 22.57 11.95 -13.15
N SER A 109 22.72 11.05 -12.20
CA SER A 109 22.57 9.62 -12.41
C SER A 109 21.61 9.01 -11.40
N LEU A 110 20.63 8.23 -11.92
CA LEU A 110 19.60 7.53 -11.13
C LEU A 110 19.39 6.15 -11.72
N THR A 111 19.28 5.14 -10.88
CA THR A 111 18.82 3.80 -11.28
C THR A 111 17.57 3.43 -10.49
N VAL A 112 16.54 3.01 -11.21
CA VAL A 112 15.30 2.45 -10.65
C VAL A 112 15.35 0.95 -10.81
N GLU A 113 15.40 0.24 -9.71
CA GLU A 113 15.43 -1.21 -9.68
C GLU A 113 14.04 -1.80 -9.49
N ARG A 114 13.91 -3.08 -9.77
CA ARG A 114 12.69 -3.85 -9.61
C ARG A 114 12.13 -3.74 -8.20
N GLY A 115 10.82 -3.41 -8.09
CA GLY A 115 10.09 -3.31 -6.84
C GLY A 115 10.43 -2.08 -5.99
N GLN A 116 11.30 -1.19 -6.48
CA GLN A 116 11.53 0.08 -5.80
C GLN A 116 10.35 1.02 -5.98
N LYS A 117 9.92 1.63 -4.88
CA LYS A 117 8.87 2.64 -4.84
C LYS A 117 9.48 3.94 -4.34
N ILE A 118 9.82 4.82 -5.27
CA ILE A 118 10.60 6.04 -5.04
C ILE A 118 9.69 7.24 -4.95
N GLY A 119 9.73 7.96 -3.83
CA GLY A 119 9.08 9.27 -3.68
C GLY A 119 10.05 10.40 -4.03
N LEU A 120 9.71 11.22 -5.01
CA LEU A 120 10.49 12.42 -5.37
C LEU A 120 10.07 13.58 -4.46
N VAL A 121 11.01 14.12 -3.70
CA VAL A 121 10.80 15.26 -2.80
C VAL A 121 11.77 16.39 -3.13
N GLY A 122 11.40 17.62 -2.78
CA GLY A 122 12.21 18.81 -3.03
C GLY A 122 11.32 20.04 -3.18
N HIS A 123 11.93 21.23 -3.20
CA HIS A 123 11.18 22.47 -3.37
C HIS A 123 10.52 22.56 -4.76
N ASN A 124 9.55 23.49 -4.91
CA ASN A 124 8.93 23.73 -6.22
C ASN A 124 9.97 24.28 -7.18
N GLY A 125 9.94 23.79 -8.43
CA GLY A 125 10.95 24.15 -9.44
C GLY A 125 12.28 23.38 -9.34
N ALA A 126 12.44 22.45 -8.39
CA ALA A 126 13.67 21.65 -8.25
C ALA A 126 13.93 20.64 -9.38
N GLY A 127 12.97 20.45 -10.30
CA GLY A 127 13.12 19.50 -11.40
C GLY A 127 12.38 18.17 -11.22
N LYS A 128 11.57 18.00 -10.16
CA LYS A 128 10.83 16.73 -9.89
C LYS A 128 10.01 16.25 -11.10
N SER A 129 9.10 17.10 -11.60
CA SER A 129 8.25 16.77 -12.77
C SER A 129 9.08 16.62 -14.04
N THR A 130 10.20 17.34 -14.19
CA THR A 130 11.14 17.18 -15.32
C THR A 130 11.77 15.78 -15.29
N LEU A 131 12.24 15.33 -14.12
CA LEU A 131 12.78 13.97 -13.96
C LEU A 131 11.75 12.91 -14.30
N LEU A 132 10.53 13.08 -13.81
CA LEU A 132 9.43 12.15 -14.07
C LEU A 132 9.08 12.09 -15.58
N LYS A 133 9.02 13.26 -16.25
CA LYS A 133 8.76 13.34 -17.70
C LYS A 133 9.90 12.75 -18.53
N MET A 134 11.15 12.90 -18.12
CA MET A 134 12.29 12.25 -18.80
C MET A 134 12.21 10.73 -18.68
N LEU A 135 11.89 10.19 -17.50
CA LEU A 135 11.66 8.75 -17.30
C LEU A 135 10.45 8.26 -18.11
N ALA A 136 9.41 9.07 -18.25
CA ALA A 136 8.24 8.78 -19.08
C ALA A 136 8.55 8.81 -20.59
N GLY A 137 9.64 9.43 -21.01
CA GLY A 137 9.97 9.66 -22.41
C GLY A 137 9.10 10.72 -23.07
N VAL A 138 8.51 11.61 -22.28
CA VAL A 138 7.74 12.78 -22.73
C VAL A 138 8.66 13.98 -22.95
N GLU A 139 9.77 14.00 -22.24
CA GLU A 139 10.75 15.09 -22.27
C GLU A 139 12.14 14.54 -22.59
N ASP A 140 12.82 15.13 -23.57
CA ASP A 140 14.15 14.73 -23.96
C ASP A 140 15.23 15.31 -23.04
N VAL A 141 16.35 14.61 -22.92
CA VAL A 141 17.54 15.08 -22.20
C VAL A 141 18.39 15.98 -23.10
N THR A 142 19.08 16.96 -22.53
CA THR A 142 20.03 17.80 -23.28
C THR A 142 21.38 17.08 -23.45
N GLY A 143 21.76 16.26 -22.47
CA GLY A 143 22.97 15.44 -22.49
C GLY A 143 22.80 14.19 -21.65
N GLY A 144 23.68 13.20 -21.86
CA GLY A 144 23.55 11.90 -21.20
C GLY A 144 22.50 11.01 -21.86
N ALA A 145 21.96 10.05 -21.13
CA ALA A 145 20.94 9.13 -21.65
C ALA A 145 19.98 8.65 -20.56
N VAL A 146 18.71 8.51 -20.92
CA VAL A 146 17.70 7.76 -20.17
C VAL A 146 17.50 6.43 -20.86
N ARG A 147 17.66 5.33 -20.11
CA ARG A 147 17.50 3.96 -20.61
C ARG A 147 16.38 3.27 -19.85
N ILE A 148 15.48 2.67 -20.58
CA ILE A 148 14.41 1.84 -20.03
C ILE A 148 14.82 0.38 -20.23
N GLY A 149 14.55 -0.45 -19.23
CA GLY A 149 14.86 -1.89 -19.28
C GLY A 149 14.15 -2.58 -20.43
N VAL A 150 14.72 -3.68 -20.90
CA VAL A 150 14.12 -4.48 -21.98
C VAL A 150 12.77 -5.02 -21.53
N ASN A 151 11.74 -4.87 -22.36
CA ASN A 151 10.35 -5.28 -22.09
C ASN A 151 9.74 -4.61 -20.85
N VAL A 152 10.12 -3.36 -20.59
CA VAL A 152 9.52 -2.56 -19.52
C VAL A 152 8.47 -1.63 -20.12
N ASP A 153 7.20 -1.88 -19.78
CA ASP A 153 6.08 -0.99 -20.09
C ASP A 153 5.96 0.07 -19.02
N ARG A 154 5.78 1.32 -19.45
CA ARG A 154 5.64 2.49 -18.59
C ARG A 154 4.22 3.02 -18.63
N ALA A 155 3.65 3.36 -17.48
CA ALA A 155 2.44 4.14 -17.38
C ALA A 155 2.75 5.48 -16.68
N TYR A 156 2.36 6.58 -17.31
CA TYR A 156 2.60 7.93 -16.80
C TYR A 156 1.28 8.63 -16.49
N TYR A 157 1.13 9.03 -15.24
CA TYR A 157 0.02 9.86 -14.77
C TYR A 157 0.52 11.30 -14.60
N ALA A 158 0.15 12.17 -15.56
CA ALA A 158 0.52 13.56 -15.57
C ALA A 158 -0.42 14.41 -14.69
N GLN A 159 0.07 15.55 -14.19
CA GLN A 159 -0.72 16.48 -13.38
C GLN A 159 -2.01 16.96 -14.07
N HIS A 160 -2.03 17.06 -15.41
CA HIS A 160 -3.18 17.47 -16.22
C HIS A 160 -3.90 16.29 -16.91
N GLN A 161 -3.78 15.08 -16.36
CA GLN A 161 -4.36 13.87 -16.96
C GLN A 161 -5.90 13.93 -17.08
N LEU A 162 -6.56 14.75 -16.26
CA LEU A 162 -8.02 14.95 -16.32
C LEU A 162 -8.50 15.58 -17.63
N GLU A 163 -7.65 16.34 -18.30
CA GLU A 163 -7.96 17.02 -19.58
C GLU A 163 -7.93 16.06 -20.78
N ILE A 164 -7.35 14.87 -20.59
CA ILE A 164 -7.22 13.84 -21.65
C ILE A 164 -8.49 12.98 -21.75
N LEU A 165 -9.32 12.96 -20.71
CA LEU A 165 -10.58 12.23 -20.73
C LEU A 165 -11.54 12.83 -21.74
N ASP A 166 -12.14 12.00 -22.60
CA ASP A 166 -13.16 12.44 -23.55
C ASP A 166 -14.48 12.73 -22.82
N PRO A 167 -14.95 13.99 -22.82
CA PRO A 167 -16.18 14.36 -22.13
C PRO A 167 -17.44 13.66 -22.68
N GLY A 168 -17.40 13.17 -23.93
CA GLY A 168 -18.51 12.51 -24.59
C GLY A 168 -18.63 11.03 -24.27
N GLU A 169 -17.55 10.39 -23.78
CA GLU A 169 -17.56 8.98 -23.39
C GLU A 169 -18.21 8.78 -22.03
N THR A 170 -18.74 7.57 -21.80
CA THR A 170 -19.13 7.12 -20.45
C THR A 170 -17.92 6.61 -19.68
N VAL A 171 -18.05 6.43 -18.36
CA VAL A 171 -17.01 5.82 -17.54
C VAL A 171 -16.66 4.43 -18.06
N PHE A 172 -17.67 3.66 -18.48
CA PHE A 172 -17.49 2.32 -19.04
C PHE A 172 -16.70 2.37 -20.36
N GLU A 173 -17.09 3.24 -21.28
CA GLU A 173 -16.44 3.37 -22.60
C GLU A 173 -14.98 3.79 -22.47
N SER A 174 -14.66 4.68 -21.52
CA SER A 174 -13.28 5.10 -21.25
C SER A 174 -12.35 3.93 -20.91
N ILE A 175 -12.85 2.96 -20.11
CA ILE A 175 -12.05 1.76 -19.76
C ILE A 175 -12.06 0.76 -20.92
N ARG A 176 -13.20 0.57 -21.60
CA ARG A 176 -13.31 -0.30 -22.77
C ARG A 176 -12.34 0.10 -23.90
N LYS A 177 -12.17 1.40 -24.11
CA LYS A 177 -11.23 1.95 -25.09
C LYS A 177 -9.78 1.69 -24.72
N ALA A 178 -9.46 1.77 -23.42
CA ALA A 178 -8.11 1.55 -22.91
C ALA A 178 -7.72 0.06 -22.90
N ASN A 179 -8.69 -0.84 -22.73
CA ASN A 179 -8.47 -2.30 -22.79
C ASN A 179 -9.66 -2.98 -23.47
N GLN A 180 -9.44 -3.36 -24.72
CA GLN A 180 -10.47 -3.98 -25.58
C GLN A 180 -10.62 -5.49 -25.35
N GLU A 181 -9.68 -6.11 -24.66
CA GLU A 181 -9.67 -7.56 -24.42
C GLU A 181 -10.60 -7.98 -23.28
N TRP A 182 -10.89 -7.07 -22.37
CA TRP A 182 -11.73 -7.36 -21.21
C TRP A 182 -13.21 -7.48 -21.57
N SER A 183 -13.85 -8.46 -20.97
CA SER A 183 -15.30 -8.61 -20.99
C SER A 183 -16.01 -7.47 -20.25
N GLU A 184 -17.29 -7.27 -20.51
CA GLU A 184 -18.10 -6.28 -19.80
C GLU A 184 -18.10 -6.51 -18.28
N THR A 185 -18.17 -7.78 -17.86
CA THR A 185 -18.16 -8.15 -16.43
C THR A 185 -16.84 -7.78 -15.75
N GLU A 186 -15.69 -7.97 -16.44
CA GLU A 186 -14.39 -7.60 -15.92
C GLU A 186 -14.27 -6.09 -15.79
N ILE A 187 -14.71 -5.31 -16.79
CA ILE A 187 -14.72 -3.85 -16.74
C ILE A 187 -15.59 -3.34 -15.58
N ARG A 188 -16.81 -3.88 -15.42
CA ARG A 188 -17.70 -3.48 -14.32
C ARG A 188 -17.12 -3.82 -12.95
N THR A 189 -16.51 -5.00 -12.81
CA THR A 189 -15.82 -5.42 -11.59
C THR A 189 -14.64 -4.52 -11.28
N TYR A 190 -13.85 -4.19 -12.29
CA TYR A 190 -12.72 -3.28 -12.19
C TYR A 190 -13.14 -1.87 -11.78
N LEU A 191 -14.14 -1.29 -12.46
CA LEU A 191 -14.71 0.01 -12.11
C LEU A 191 -15.32 0.04 -10.71
N GLY A 192 -15.92 -1.07 -10.27
CA GLY A 192 -16.37 -1.24 -8.90
C GLY A 192 -15.23 -1.05 -7.89
N SER A 193 -14.00 -1.47 -8.22
CA SER A 193 -12.83 -1.24 -7.39
C SER A 193 -12.40 0.23 -7.30
N PHE A 194 -12.79 1.08 -8.24
CA PHE A 194 -12.64 2.54 -8.22
C PHE A 194 -13.87 3.28 -7.69
N LEU A 195 -14.78 2.57 -7.01
CA LEU A 195 -16.00 3.13 -6.41
C LEU A 195 -17.04 3.62 -7.45
N PHE A 196 -17.05 3.03 -8.63
CA PHE A 196 -18.12 3.23 -9.60
C PHE A 196 -19.06 2.04 -9.57
N THR A 197 -20.31 2.25 -9.14
CA THR A 197 -21.30 1.17 -8.98
C THR A 197 -22.62 1.51 -9.67
N GLY A 198 -23.35 0.47 -10.11
CA GLY A 198 -24.66 0.63 -10.72
C GLY A 198 -24.64 1.62 -11.89
N ASP A 199 -25.55 2.61 -11.84
CA ASP A 199 -25.74 3.61 -12.91
C ASP A 199 -24.57 4.62 -13.04
N GLU A 200 -23.65 4.64 -12.06
CA GLU A 200 -22.50 5.56 -12.13
C GLU A 200 -21.56 5.21 -13.27
N ILE A 201 -21.51 3.94 -13.65
CA ILE A 201 -20.66 3.43 -14.75
C ILE A 201 -21.11 3.97 -16.11
N GLU A 202 -22.41 4.25 -16.26
CA GLU A 202 -23.00 4.77 -17.49
C GLU A 202 -23.01 6.31 -17.56
N LYS A 203 -22.56 6.99 -16.49
CA LYS A 203 -22.44 8.46 -16.51
C LYS A 203 -21.37 8.89 -17.52
N HIS A 204 -21.68 9.95 -18.26
CA HIS A 204 -20.69 10.59 -19.12
C HIS A 204 -19.64 11.33 -18.30
N VAL A 205 -18.38 11.32 -18.77
CA VAL A 205 -17.24 11.99 -18.14
C VAL A 205 -17.51 13.49 -17.90
N LYS A 206 -18.26 14.15 -18.78
CA LYS A 206 -18.60 15.59 -18.62
C LYS A 206 -19.36 15.93 -17.36
N VAL A 207 -20.19 15.00 -16.83
CA VAL A 207 -21.03 15.24 -15.65
C VAL A 207 -20.36 14.82 -14.34
N LEU A 208 -19.18 14.22 -14.42
CA LEU A 208 -18.41 13.77 -13.25
C LEU A 208 -17.79 14.96 -12.50
N SER A 209 -17.76 14.84 -11.17
CA SER A 209 -16.97 15.72 -10.32
C SER A 209 -15.46 15.57 -10.58
N GLY A 210 -14.65 16.53 -10.14
CA GLY A 210 -13.19 16.47 -10.29
C GLY A 210 -12.58 15.19 -9.69
N GLY A 211 -13.06 14.76 -8.52
CA GLY A 211 -12.62 13.52 -7.87
C GLY A 211 -13.02 12.25 -8.63
N GLU A 212 -14.24 12.22 -9.20
CA GLU A 212 -14.68 11.12 -10.05
C GLU A 212 -13.84 11.03 -11.33
N LYS A 213 -13.58 12.17 -11.99
CA LYS A 213 -12.70 12.23 -13.16
C LYS A 213 -11.29 11.72 -12.85
N ALA A 214 -10.73 12.10 -11.70
CA ALA A 214 -9.42 11.62 -11.27
C ALA A 214 -9.40 10.10 -11.07
N ARG A 215 -10.47 9.51 -10.51
CA ARG A 215 -10.61 8.05 -10.37
C ARG A 215 -10.71 7.35 -11.74
N VAL A 216 -11.49 7.89 -12.68
CA VAL A 216 -11.59 7.33 -14.05
C VAL A 216 -10.24 7.39 -14.76
N SER A 217 -9.56 8.54 -14.70
CA SER A 217 -8.25 8.71 -15.32
C SER A 217 -7.19 7.76 -14.75
N LEU A 218 -7.19 7.58 -13.42
CA LEU A 218 -6.30 6.62 -12.78
C LEU A 218 -6.66 5.16 -13.15
N ALA A 219 -7.96 4.84 -13.20
CA ALA A 219 -8.42 3.54 -13.66
C ALA A 219 -7.99 3.27 -15.11
N GLN A 220 -8.15 4.25 -16.00
CA GLN A 220 -7.73 4.13 -17.40
C GLN A 220 -6.22 3.89 -17.53
N MET A 221 -5.40 4.51 -16.70
CA MET A 221 -3.95 4.28 -16.69
C MET A 221 -3.58 2.88 -16.18
N LEU A 222 -4.27 2.40 -15.13
CA LEU A 222 -3.93 1.14 -14.45
C LEU A 222 -4.60 -0.11 -15.06
N VAL A 223 -5.48 0.04 -16.07
CA VAL A 223 -6.18 -1.07 -16.70
C VAL A 223 -5.23 -2.02 -17.44
N ASN A 224 -4.12 -1.52 -17.95
CA ASN A 224 -3.09 -2.31 -18.60
C ASN A 224 -1.92 -2.59 -17.62
N PRO A 225 -1.33 -3.81 -17.64
CA PRO A 225 -0.19 -4.12 -16.79
C PRO A 225 0.99 -3.23 -17.18
N ALA A 226 1.53 -2.50 -16.22
CA ALA A 226 2.73 -1.70 -16.41
C ALA A 226 3.83 -2.19 -15.46
N HIS A 227 5.08 -2.10 -15.89
CA HIS A 227 6.25 -2.46 -15.10
C HIS A 227 6.76 -1.30 -14.25
N LEU A 228 6.58 -0.07 -14.74
CA LEU A 228 6.97 1.18 -14.10
C LEU A 228 5.81 2.16 -14.10
N LEU A 229 5.35 2.54 -12.91
CA LEU A 229 4.38 3.61 -12.72
C LEU A 229 5.09 4.92 -12.41
N LEU A 230 4.78 5.95 -13.18
CA LEU A 230 5.29 7.30 -13.04
C LEU A 230 4.12 8.21 -12.69
N LEU A 231 4.06 8.73 -11.45
CA LEU A 231 2.88 9.38 -10.91
C LEU A 231 3.21 10.81 -10.48
N ASP A 232 2.61 11.80 -11.12
CA ASP A 232 2.74 13.21 -10.75
C ASP A 232 1.48 13.67 -10.00
N GLU A 233 1.57 13.78 -8.67
CA GLU A 233 0.50 14.18 -7.74
C GLU A 233 -0.79 13.32 -7.88
N PRO A 234 -0.71 11.98 -7.77
CA PRO A 234 -1.84 11.09 -8.06
C PRO A 234 -3.00 11.20 -7.06
N THR A 235 -2.78 11.84 -5.92
CA THR A 235 -3.79 12.04 -4.86
C THR A 235 -4.48 13.41 -4.94
N ASN A 236 -4.04 14.28 -5.85
CA ASN A 236 -4.68 15.57 -6.05
C ASN A 236 -6.12 15.40 -6.55
N HIS A 237 -7.02 16.21 -6.03
CA HIS A 237 -8.45 16.19 -6.34
C HIS A 237 -9.21 14.94 -5.87
N LEU A 238 -8.55 13.98 -5.21
CA LEU A 238 -9.22 12.82 -4.62
C LEU A 238 -9.78 13.15 -3.23
N ASP A 239 -11.00 12.68 -2.97
CA ASP A 239 -11.53 12.63 -1.63
C ASP A 239 -10.77 11.61 -0.76
N ILE A 240 -10.97 11.67 0.55
CA ILE A 240 -10.26 10.83 1.52
C ILE A 240 -10.46 9.33 1.27
N VAL A 241 -11.66 8.92 0.86
CA VAL A 241 -12.00 7.51 0.60
C VAL A 241 -11.26 7.03 -0.65
N SER A 242 -11.34 7.78 -1.74
CA SER A 242 -10.64 7.50 -3.00
C SER A 242 -9.12 7.47 -2.82
N ARG A 243 -8.57 8.40 -2.03
CA ARG A 243 -7.14 8.43 -1.69
C ARG A 243 -6.68 7.16 -0.99
N ASN A 244 -7.41 6.71 0.04
CA ASN A 244 -7.09 5.46 0.75
C ASN A 244 -7.13 4.22 -0.17
N VAL A 245 -8.05 4.20 -1.14
CA VAL A 245 -8.14 3.13 -2.13
C VAL A 245 -6.90 3.11 -3.01
N VAL A 246 -6.50 4.27 -3.54
CA VAL A 246 -5.30 4.42 -4.37
C VAL A 246 -4.02 4.04 -3.61
N GLU A 247 -3.86 4.52 -2.37
CA GLU A 247 -2.72 4.18 -1.52
C GLU A 247 -2.58 2.66 -1.34
N LYS A 248 -3.65 1.99 -0.92
CA LYS A 248 -3.65 0.53 -0.72
C LYS A 248 -3.30 -0.24 -2.00
N SER A 249 -3.79 0.24 -3.13
CA SER A 249 -3.55 -0.39 -4.42
C SER A 249 -2.09 -0.25 -4.85
N LEU A 250 -1.52 0.94 -4.70
CA LEU A 250 -0.12 1.20 -5.01
C LEU A 250 0.82 0.50 -4.02
N ASP A 251 0.41 0.31 -2.77
CA ASP A 251 1.15 -0.48 -1.79
C ASP A 251 1.25 -1.96 -2.22
N GLN A 252 0.16 -2.54 -2.73
CA GLN A 252 0.11 -3.91 -3.24
C GLN A 252 0.73 -4.10 -4.64
N PHE A 253 1.09 -3.01 -5.31
CA PHE A 253 1.68 -3.10 -6.64
C PHE A 253 3.08 -3.71 -6.58
N THR A 254 3.32 -4.75 -7.40
CA THR A 254 4.57 -5.52 -7.43
C THR A 254 5.63 -4.93 -8.37
N GLY A 255 5.23 -4.00 -9.24
CA GLY A 255 6.14 -3.26 -10.12
C GLY A 255 6.90 -2.16 -9.39
N SER A 256 7.61 -1.33 -10.16
CA SER A 256 8.33 -0.18 -9.63
C SER A 256 7.51 1.09 -9.77
N ILE A 257 7.65 2.00 -8.81
CA ILE A 257 6.92 3.28 -8.76
C ILE A 257 7.94 4.41 -8.63
N VAL A 258 7.75 5.48 -9.40
CA VAL A 258 8.37 6.78 -9.12
C VAL A 258 7.24 7.80 -9.03
N CYS A 259 7.08 8.42 -7.87
CA CYS A 259 5.96 9.34 -7.64
C CYS A 259 6.39 10.67 -7.04
N ILE A 260 5.67 11.71 -7.41
CA ILE A 260 5.70 13.02 -6.76
C ILE A 260 4.43 13.12 -5.94
N SER A 261 4.53 13.49 -4.67
CA SER A 261 3.37 13.85 -3.86
C SER A 261 3.76 14.84 -2.77
N HIS A 262 2.83 15.74 -2.46
CA HIS A 262 2.90 16.61 -1.28
C HIS A 262 2.22 15.99 -0.06
N ASP A 263 1.57 14.85 -0.22
CA ASP A 263 0.92 14.12 0.86
C ASP A 263 1.94 13.20 1.58
N ARG A 264 2.29 13.59 2.81
CA ARG A 264 3.24 12.83 3.66
C ARG A 264 2.73 11.44 4.00
N HIS A 265 1.41 11.30 4.22
CA HIS A 265 0.79 10.01 4.53
C HIS A 265 0.90 9.06 3.34
N PHE A 266 0.61 9.55 2.15
CA PHE A 266 0.78 8.82 0.90
C PHE A 266 2.23 8.34 0.71
N LEU A 267 3.21 9.25 0.85
CA LEU A 267 4.62 8.88 0.71
C LEU A 267 5.07 7.85 1.74
N ASN A 268 4.61 7.95 3.00
CA ASN A 268 4.95 6.98 4.04
C ASN A 268 4.41 5.57 3.77
N ASN A 269 3.21 5.48 3.21
CA ASN A 269 2.54 4.20 2.97
C ASN A 269 2.98 3.52 1.67
N VAL A 270 3.30 4.32 0.64
CA VAL A 270 3.54 3.78 -0.70
C VAL A 270 5.03 3.64 -1.00
N THR A 271 5.90 4.51 -0.45
CA THR A 271 7.32 4.54 -0.85
C THR A 271 8.23 3.81 0.12
N ASN A 272 9.24 3.13 -0.41
CA ASN A 272 10.33 2.51 0.34
C ASN A 272 11.69 3.23 0.17
N LEU A 273 11.73 4.21 -0.74
CA LEU A 273 12.88 5.05 -1.04
C LEU A 273 12.43 6.49 -1.24
N ILE A 274 13.21 7.45 -0.76
CA ILE A 274 12.99 8.87 -1.03
C ILE A 274 14.18 9.42 -1.83
N CYS A 275 13.86 10.10 -2.91
CA CYS A 275 14.81 10.80 -3.76
C CYS A 275 14.61 12.33 -3.58
N GLU A 276 15.53 12.98 -2.88
CA GLU A 276 15.54 14.44 -2.76
C GLU A 276 16.15 15.04 -4.04
N VAL A 277 15.37 15.89 -4.70
CA VAL A 277 15.78 16.61 -5.91
C VAL A 277 16.09 18.06 -5.54
N GLY A 278 17.29 18.53 -5.88
CA GLY A 278 17.67 19.91 -5.62
C GLY A 278 19.11 20.24 -6.03
N GLY A 279 19.37 21.48 -6.36
CA GLY A 279 20.73 21.96 -6.72
C GLY A 279 21.30 21.31 -7.99
N GLY A 280 20.45 20.89 -8.93
CA GLY A 280 20.88 20.24 -10.18
C GLY A 280 21.25 18.76 -10.03
N ASP A 281 21.07 18.17 -8.87
CA ASP A 281 21.44 16.80 -8.53
C ASP A 281 20.34 16.12 -7.69
N ILE A 282 20.52 14.84 -7.39
CA ILE A 282 19.62 14.04 -6.58
C ILE A 282 20.33 13.36 -5.41
N ARG A 283 19.58 13.10 -4.35
CA ARG A 283 20.08 12.32 -3.20
C ARG A 283 19.08 11.24 -2.82
N MET A 284 19.53 10.00 -2.76
CA MET A 284 18.70 8.86 -2.36
C MET A 284 18.77 8.61 -0.86
N PHE A 285 17.61 8.33 -0.27
CA PHE A 285 17.43 7.95 1.13
C PHE A 285 16.68 6.62 1.18
N GLU A 286 17.31 5.61 1.76
CA GLU A 286 16.70 4.30 2.00
C GLU A 286 15.74 4.41 3.18
N GLY A 287 14.45 4.25 2.93
CA GLY A 287 13.37 4.35 3.92
C GLY A 287 12.20 5.22 3.43
N ASN A 288 11.18 5.32 4.28
CA ASN A 288 9.99 6.11 4.02
C ASN A 288 10.22 7.62 4.28
N TYR A 289 9.16 8.42 4.08
CA TYR A 289 9.23 9.87 4.24
C TYR A 289 9.55 10.30 5.69
N GLU A 290 9.07 9.61 6.71
CA GLU A 290 9.40 9.90 8.12
C GLU A 290 10.89 9.72 8.40
N TYR A 291 11.49 8.65 7.87
CA TYR A 291 12.93 8.42 7.99
C TYR A 291 13.74 9.53 7.29
N TYR A 292 13.29 9.98 6.12
CA TYR A 292 13.91 11.11 5.41
C TYR A 292 13.85 12.39 6.26
N GLU A 293 12.68 12.77 6.81
CA GLU A 293 12.52 13.95 7.67
C GLU A 293 13.41 13.86 8.92
N TRP A 294 13.40 12.70 9.59
CA TRP A 294 14.26 12.47 10.75
C TRP A 294 15.76 12.63 10.40
N LYS A 295 16.19 12.09 9.25
CA LYS A 295 17.58 12.19 8.81
C LYS A 295 17.95 13.62 8.43
N LYS A 296 17.00 14.35 7.87
CA LYS A 296 17.18 15.77 7.51
C LYS A 296 17.23 16.67 8.76
N SER A 297 16.38 16.42 9.77
CA SER A 297 16.37 17.20 11.01
C SER A 297 17.64 17.03 11.88
N LYS A 298 18.33 15.91 11.72
CA LYS A 298 19.61 15.64 12.42
C LYS A 298 20.86 16.20 11.74
N ARG A 299 20.73 16.77 10.55
CA ARG A 299 21.85 17.47 9.89
C ARG A 299 21.84 18.93 10.30
N PRO A 300 22.89 19.44 10.97
CA PRO A 300 23.16 20.89 11.01
C PRO A 300 23.31 21.35 9.56
N SER A 301 22.81 22.55 9.26
CA SER A 301 22.94 23.22 7.95
C SER A 301 24.42 23.36 7.58
N GLU A 302 24.98 22.36 6.93
CA GLU A 302 26.28 22.47 6.27
C GLU A 302 26.04 22.91 4.84
N GLU A 303 26.51 24.11 4.57
CA GLU A 303 26.65 24.72 3.26
C GLU A 303 27.29 23.75 2.26
N ILE A 304 26.74 23.79 1.04
CA ILE A 304 27.22 23.05 -0.12
C ILE A 304 28.67 23.54 -0.43
N ASN A 305 29.66 22.79 0.04
CA ASN A 305 31.03 22.92 -0.43
C ASN A 305 31.35 21.72 -1.33
N GLU A 306 31.66 22.06 -2.57
CA GLU A 306 32.09 21.13 -3.62
C GLU A 306 33.22 20.23 -3.11
N ARG A 307 32.97 18.91 -3.07
CA ARG A 307 34.02 17.89 -2.91
C ARG A 307 33.89 16.83 -3.99
N LYS A 308 34.93 16.81 -4.83
CA LYS A 308 35.22 15.73 -5.81
C LYS A 308 35.16 14.35 -5.17
N PRO A 309 34.72 13.30 -5.88
CA PRO A 309 34.59 11.95 -5.33
C PRO A 309 35.97 11.39 -5.00
N LYS A 310 36.23 11.18 -3.71
CA LYS A 310 37.34 10.32 -3.24
C LYS A 310 36.83 8.89 -3.13
N LEU A 311 37.60 7.95 -3.68
CA LEU A 311 37.40 6.50 -3.49
C LEU A 311 37.22 6.16 -2.01
N PRO A 312 36.30 5.24 -1.65
CA PRO A 312 35.99 4.92 -0.25
C PRO A 312 37.22 4.29 0.42
N SER A 313 37.64 4.88 1.55
CA SER A 313 38.68 4.30 2.40
C SER A 313 38.17 3.03 3.08
N LYS A 314 39.06 2.08 3.38
CA LYS A 314 38.77 0.81 4.08
C LYS A 314 37.85 0.99 5.30
N ASN A 315 37.98 2.06 6.07
CA ASN A 315 37.18 2.37 7.27
C ASN A 315 35.69 2.64 6.97
N LYS A 316 35.32 2.98 5.73
CA LYS A 316 33.93 3.25 5.37
C LYS A 316 33.17 1.97 5.00
N LEU A 317 33.87 0.96 4.49
CA LEU A 317 33.34 -0.38 4.23
C LEU A 317 33.07 -1.11 5.55
N ASP A 318 34.01 -1.08 6.51
CA ASP A 318 33.84 -1.66 7.85
C ASP A 318 32.67 -1.03 8.62
N TYR A 319 32.47 0.28 8.49
CA TYR A 319 31.35 0.95 9.14
C TYR A 319 30.00 0.55 8.53
N GLN A 320 29.93 0.37 7.21
CA GLN A 320 28.71 -0.07 6.53
C GLN A 320 28.36 -1.52 6.86
N GLU A 321 29.35 -2.39 6.96
CA GLU A 321 29.16 -3.79 7.38
C GLU A 321 28.67 -3.88 8.82
N ARG A 322 29.32 -3.20 9.77
CA ARG A 322 28.87 -3.13 11.18
C ARG A 322 27.45 -2.60 11.33
N LYS A 323 27.07 -1.60 10.53
CA LYS A 323 25.70 -1.07 10.54
C LYS A 323 24.69 -2.06 9.98
N ARG A 324 25.02 -2.83 8.93
CA ARG A 324 24.17 -3.89 8.39
C ARG A 324 23.97 -5.00 9.43
N THR A 325 25.04 -5.43 10.09
CA THR A 325 25.00 -6.43 11.16
C THR A 325 24.13 -5.97 12.32
N HIS A 326 24.30 -4.74 12.78
CA HIS A 326 23.50 -4.18 13.88
C HIS A 326 22.01 -4.08 13.51
N ASN A 327 21.66 -3.62 12.31
CA ASN A 327 20.27 -3.55 11.85
C ASN A 327 19.64 -4.94 11.72
N ARG A 328 20.40 -5.93 11.24
CA ARG A 328 19.94 -7.30 11.13
C ARG A 328 19.69 -7.93 12.50
N LEU A 329 20.57 -7.71 13.46
CA LEU A 329 20.39 -8.15 14.85
C LEU A 329 19.17 -7.52 15.52
N ALA A 330 18.91 -6.24 15.28
CA ALA A 330 17.70 -5.56 15.78
C ALA A 330 16.42 -6.14 15.17
N TRP A 331 16.45 -6.48 13.89
CA TRP A 331 15.32 -7.13 13.19
C TRP A 331 15.08 -8.55 13.74
N ILE A 332 16.15 -9.36 13.93
CA ILE A 332 16.06 -10.70 14.50
C ILE A 332 15.40 -10.65 15.89
N LYS A 333 15.83 -9.74 16.77
CA LYS A 333 15.21 -9.56 18.09
C LYS A 333 13.72 -9.24 18.02
N LYS A 334 13.32 -8.40 17.04
CA LYS A 334 11.90 -8.08 16.85
C LYS A 334 11.12 -9.28 16.32
N ARG A 335 11.71 -10.06 15.42
CA ARG A 335 11.07 -11.27 14.86
C ARG A 335 10.89 -12.35 15.92
N PHE A 336 11.86 -12.56 16.83
CA PHE A 336 11.72 -13.46 17.97
C PHE A 336 10.47 -13.17 18.80
N ASN A 337 10.27 -11.92 19.20
CA ASN A 337 9.09 -11.52 19.98
C ASN A 337 7.77 -11.77 19.22
N THR A 338 7.81 -11.77 17.90
CA THR A 338 6.62 -12.07 17.06
C THR A 338 6.37 -13.57 17.02
N ILE A 339 7.42 -14.36 16.74
CA ILE A 339 7.36 -15.83 16.68
C ILE A 339 6.90 -16.40 18.03
N GLU A 340 7.42 -15.91 19.15
CA GLU A 340 7.01 -16.35 20.48
C GLU A 340 5.50 -16.15 20.71
N LYS A 341 4.95 -15.01 20.28
CA LYS A 341 3.52 -14.75 20.38
C LYS A 341 2.68 -15.65 19.45
N GLU A 342 3.18 -15.91 18.24
CA GLU A 342 2.54 -16.81 17.28
C GLU A 342 2.56 -18.24 17.81
N MET A 343 3.68 -18.70 18.36
CA MET A 343 3.80 -20.02 19.00
C MET A 343 2.87 -20.16 20.21
N GLU A 344 2.76 -19.14 21.06
CA GLU A 344 1.88 -19.16 22.22
C GLU A 344 0.40 -19.24 21.81
N LYS A 345 0.04 -18.56 20.73
CA LYS A 345 -1.29 -18.62 20.13
C LYS A 345 -1.60 -20.03 19.61
N GLU A 346 -0.70 -20.65 18.86
CA GLU A 346 -0.92 -22.03 18.34
C GLU A 346 -0.95 -23.05 19.50
N ARG A 347 -0.10 -22.91 20.52
CA ARG A 347 -0.15 -23.73 21.72
C ARG A 347 -1.47 -23.61 22.47
N SER A 348 -2.03 -22.40 22.56
CA SER A 348 -3.34 -22.20 23.18
C SER A 348 -4.46 -22.85 22.37
N THR A 349 -4.37 -22.84 21.06
CA THR A 349 -5.33 -23.53 20.16
C THR A 349 -5.27 -25.05 20.32
N ILE A 350 -4.07 -25.61 20.49
CA ILE A 350 -3.88 -27.07 20.74
C ILE A 350 -4.42 -27.51 22.12
N GLN A 351 -4.33 -26.62 23.13
CA GLN A 351 -4.77 -26.90 24.49
C GLN A 351 -6.26 -26.61 24.75
N ASP A 352 -6.97 -25.98 23.81
CA ASP A 352 -8.37 -25.60 24.00
C ASP A 352 -9.27 -26.85 23.91
N PRO A 353 -10.03 -27.21 24.98
CA PRO A 353 -10.92 -28.35 24.97
C PRO A 353 -12.03 -28.32 23.92
N ILE A 354 -12.29 -27.13 23.35
CA ILE A 354 -13.34 -26.94 22.32
C ILE A 354 -12.93 -27.60 20.99
N HIS A 355 -11.63 -27.72 20.71
CA HIS A 355 -11.08 -28.20 19.45
C HIS A 355 -10.67 -29.69 19.47
N VAL A 356 -10.91 -30.40 20.57
CA VAL A 356 -10.50 -31.82 20.72
C VAL A 356 -11.10 -32.76 19.65
N ASP A 357 -12.25 -32.39 19.09
CA ASP A 357 -12.95 -33.20 18.05
C ASP A 357 -12.65 -32.67 16.61
N GLU A 358 -11.87 -31.61 16.47
CA GLU A 358 -11.56 -30.98 15.17
C GLU A 358 -10.12 -31.29 14.72
N TYR A 359 -9.90 -32.51 14.27
CA TYR A 359 -8.59 -33.07 13.89
C TYR A 359 -7.82 -32.20 12.90
N GLU A 360 -8.50 -31.59 11.91
CA GLU A 360 -7.86 -30.72 10.90
C GLU A 360 -7.28 -29.42 11.50
N ILE A 361 -7.95 -28.84 12.48
CA ILE A 361 -7.50 -27.61 13.15
C ILE A 361 -6.28 -27.91 14.02
N LEU A 362 -6.31 -29.01 14.75
CA LEU A 362 -5.20 -29.46 15.60
C LEU A 362 -3.97 -29.82 14.77
N GLN A 363 -4.15 -30.51 13.64
CA GLN A 363 -3.06 -30.88 12.74
C GLN A 363 -2.40 -29.61 12.16
N LYS A 364 -3.20 -28.65 11.69
CA LYS A 364 -2.69 -27.39 11.14
C LYS A 364 -1.97 -26.54 12.18
N ALA A 365 -2.47 -26.50 13.41
CA ALA A 365 -1.82 -25.80 14.51
C ALA A 365 -0.48 -26.45 14.90
N MET A 366 -0.38 -27.79 14.84
CA MET A 366 0.88 -28.51 15.04
C MET A 366 1.89 -28.27 13.92
N GLU A 367 1.45 -28.24 12.66
CA GLU A 367 2.30 -27.92 11.51
C GLU A 367 2.86 -26.49 11.65
N ASN A 368 1.97 -25.50 11.91
CA ASN A 368 2.40 -24.11 12.12
C ASN A 368 3.39 -23.98 13.29
N LEU A 369 3.15 -24.68 14.39
CA LEU A 369 4.06 -24.65 15.55
C LEU A 369 5.45 -25.17 15.17
N THR A 370 5.51 -26.26 14.40
CA THR A 370 6.78 -26.84 13.92
C THR A 370 7.50 -25.88 12.98
N ASP A 371 6.78 -25.18 12.11
CA ASP A 371 7.37 -24.20 11.20
C ASP A 371 7.94 -22.99 11.97
N PHE A 372 7.24 -22.49 12.98
CA PHE A 372 7.72 -21.42 13.84
C PHE A 372 8.91 -21.85 14.69
N GLU A 373 8.95 -23.07 15.20
CA GLU A 373 10.10 -23.60 15.93
C GLU A 373 11.33 -23.72 15.03
N ASN A 374 11.18 -24.13 13.79
CA ASN A 374 12.29 -24.20 12.82
C ASN A 374 12.79 -22.80 12.46
N GLU A 375 11.89 -21.83 12.19
CA GLU A 375 12.27 -20.42 11.94
C GLU A 375 13.02 -19.83 13.13
N TYR A 376 12.58 -20.13 14.36
CA TYR A 376 13.21 -19.66 15.58
C TYR A 376 14.65 -20.18 15.71
N ILE A 377 14.87 -21.46 15.41
CA ILE A 377 16.19 -22.09 15.45
C ILE A 377 17.13 -21.46 14.38
N GLU A 378 16.66 -21.30 13.13
CA GLU A 378 17.45 -20.68 12.06
C GLU A 378 17.87 -19.26 12.42
N LEU A 379 16.96 -18.46 13.00
CA LEU A 379 17.25 -17.09 13.43
C LEU A 379 18.22 -17.05 14.63
N MET A 380 18.19 -18.02 15.54
CA MET A 380 19.17 -18.15 16.61
C MET A 380 20.57 -18.42 16.06
N GLU A 381 20.70 -19.37 15.14
CA GLU A 381 22.00 -19.68 14.50
C GLU A 381 22.55 -18.46 13.74
N GLU A 382 21.67 -17.72 13.03
CA GLU A 382 22.05 -16.47 12.35
C GLU A 382 22.49 -15.40 13.35
N GLN A 383 21.81 -15.26 14.49
CA GLN A 383 22.15 -14.30 15.53
C GLN A 383 23.53 -14.60 16.11
N ASP A 384 23.81 -15.85 16.43
CA ASP A 384 25.09 -16.28 16.98
C ASP A 384 26.24 -16.07 15.98
N ALA A 385 26.01 -16.37 14.70
CA ALA A 385 26.98 -16.13 13.62
C ALA A 385 27.29 -14.63 13.42
N LEU A 386 26.28 -13.76 13.55
CA LEU A 386 26.44 -12.31 13.45
C LEU A 386 27.15 -11.73 14.69
N GLN A 387 26.86 -12.23 15.88
CA GLN A 387 27.54 -11.80 17.12
C GLN A 387 29.00 -12.24 17.15
N ALA A 388 29.31 -13.43 16.65
CA ALA A 388 30.71 -13.90 16.53
C ALA A 388 31.54 -13.04 15.57
N LYS A 389 30.92 -12.42 14.54
CA LYS A 389 31.60 -11.48 13.63
C LYS A 389 31.81 -10.09 14.23
N ASP A 390 31.02 -9.69 15.22
CA ASP A 390 31.15 -8.38 15.87
C ASP A 390 32.27 -8.38 16.96
N VAL A 391 32.75 -9.56 17.34
CA VAL A 391 33.80 -9.74 18.39
C VAL A 391 35.20 -9.85 17.77
N LEU A 392 35.31 -10.04 16.46
CA LEU A 392 36.56 -10.06 15.69
C LEU A 392 36.80 -8.73 14.96
#